data_477046564cf7cc8838e45eddf9a1b52e
#
_entry.id   477046564cf7cc8838e45eddf9a1b52e
#
_cell.length_a   1.000
_cell.length_b   1.000
_cell.length_c   1.000
_cell.angle_alpha   90.00
_cell.angle_beta   90.00
_cell.angle_gamma   90.00
#
_symmetry.space_group_name_H-M   'P 1'
#
loop_
_entity.id
_entity.type
_entity.pdbx_description
1 polymer ?
#
loop_
_entity_poly.entity_id
_entity_poly.type
_entity_poly.pdbx_seq_one_letter_code
_entity_poly.pdbx_strand_id
1 'polypeptide(L)'
;MQTNGLHHVTVVTHDIQRFYNFYNKVLGLKLLKETENIENTAMKNLYFGDNEGNAGTLLSVIEVANPLFVKYTTDEIYAYSLRVPTDYSLYVFKLRFDEMNIKYDTVIKLNGKHALPFYDCDGRCVYLISDEHNKGIPLGEPDDDSNVDAIHQILGLGPVLINASNRLLTSSILTQVLDLKHTSSYQLAAFDNDVQVFTSGDGGSGGEIHVVQGAASEKKRAANIEQVGVSVTEEVLFDYKKRLESVNIPHSEISDRKFYKTIFFKDPCGIVFELSTKPDFNL
;
A
#
# COMPACT_ATOMS: atom_id res chain seq x y z
N MET A 1 -8.02 -21.51 1.64
CA MET A 1 -6.80 -20.69 1.63
C MET A 1 -7.08 -19.42 2.41
N GLN A 2 -6.12 -18.86 3.10
CA GLN A 2 -6.35 -17.64 3.89
C GLN A 2 -5.22 -16.66 3.65
N THR A 3 -5.58 -15.43 3.33
CA THR A 3 -4.66 -14.29 3.31
C THR A 3 -4.56 -13.69 4.72
N ASN A 4 -3.44 -13.07 5.05
CA ASN A 4 -3.13 -12.58 6.40
C ASN A 4 -3.05 -11.04 6.49
N GLY A 5 -3.75 -10.35 5.61
CA GLY A 5 -3.72 -8.89 5.52
C GLY A 5 -2.83 -8.38 4.40
N LEU A 6 -2.58 -7.09 4.40
CA LEU A 6 -1.63 -6.48 3.47
C LEU A 6 -0.20 -6.96 3.78
N HIS A 7 0.66 -6.99 2.76
CA HIS A 7 2.08 -7.28 2.89
C HIS A 7 2.91 -6.02 2.64
N HIS A 8 2.80 -5.46 1.45
CA HIS A 8 3.52 -4.27 1.03
C HIS A 8 2.74 -3.50 -0.03
N VAL A 9 3.17 -2.27 -0.28
CA VAL A 9 2.82 -1.50 -1.48
C VAL A 9 4.12 -1.20 -2.22
N THR A 10 4.12 -1.37 -3.55
CA THR A 10 5.27 -1.01 -4.39
C THR A 10 4.96 0.26 -5.18
N VAL A 11 5.87 1.21 -5.12
CA VAL A 11 5.81 2.48 -5.85
C VAL A 11 7.08 2.68 -6.67
N VAL A 12 7.01 3.57 -7.67
CA VAL A 12 8.20 3.93 -8.46
C VAL A 12 8.56 5.39 -8.23
N THR A 13 9.85 5.70 -8.29
CA THR A 13 10.36 7.08 -8.27
C THR A 13 11.50 7.24 -9.27
N HIS A 14 11.71 8.44 -9.77
CA HIS A 14 12.88 8.77 -10.59
C HIS A 14 13.95 9.52 -9.80
N ASP A 15 13.70 9.82 -8.53
CA ASP A 15 14.62 10.53 -7.64
C ASP A 15 14.61 9.84 -6.27
N ILE A 16 15.44 8.80 -6.16
CA ILE A 16 15.50 7.95 -4.98
C ILE A 16 15.93 8.71 -3.72
N GLN A 17 16.80 9.72 -3.88
CA GLN A 17 17.27 10.51 -2.74
C GLN A 17 16.18 11.44 -2.21
N ARG A 18 15.40 12.07 -3.09
CA ARG A 18 14.23 12.88 -2.71
C ARG A 18 13.19 12.01 -2.03
N PHE A 19 12.96 10.80 -2.57
CA PHE A 19 12.04 9.84 -1.99
C PHE A 19 12.48 9.41 -0.59
N TYR A 20 13.75 9.01 -0.42
CA TYR A 20 14.31 8.68 0.88
C TYR A 20 14.14 9.83 1.89
N ASN A 21 14.49 11.05 1.52
CA ASN A 21 14.36 12.20 2.41
C ASN A 21 12.91 12.43 2.83
N PHE A 22 11.95 12.27 1.93
CA PHE A 22 10.54 12.42 2.25
C PHE A 22 10.06 11.33 3.22
N TYR A 23 10.27 10.06 2.88
CA TYR A 23 9.72 8.96 3.69
C TYR A 23 10.47 8.76 5.00
N ASN A 24 11.77 8.98 5.04
CA ASN A 24 12.54 8.89 6.28
C ASN A 24 12.49 10.19 7.11
N LYS A 25 12.79 11.35 6.50
CA LYS A 25 12.92 12.60 7.27
C LYS A 25 11.58 13.28 7.55
N VAL A 26 10.63 13.27 6.57
CA VAL A 26 9.31 13.88 6.78
C VAL A 26 8.37 12.92 7.50
N LEU A 27 8.27 11.68 7.05
CA LEU A 27 7.31 10.71 7.61
C LEU A 27 7.87 9.86 8.75
N GLY A 28 9.19 9.80 8.93
CA GLY A 28 9.84 9.06 10.02
C GLY A 28 9.89 7.56 9.83
N LEU A 29 9.67 7.04 8.59
CA LEU A 29 9.76 5.62 8.30
C LEU A 29 11.20 5.13 8.33
N LYS A 30 11.43 3.94 8.90
CA LYS A 30 12.72 3.27 8.90
C LYS A 30 13.05 2.75 7.51
N LEU A 31 14.28 3.03 7.02
CA LEU A 31 14.85 2.33 5.88
C LEU A 31 15.39 0.97 6.37
N LEU A 32 14.78 -0.11 5.93
CA LEU A 32 15.16 -1.47 6.28
C LEU A 32 16.32 -1.98 5.43
N LYS A 33 16.24 -1.72 4.12
CA LYS A 33 17.23 -2.23 3.16
C LYS A 33 17.28 -1.35 1.92
N GLU A 34 18.49 -1.24 1.35
CA GLU A 34 18.78 -0.74 0.01
C GLU A 34 19.37 -1.88 -0.80
N THR A 35 18.90 -2.08 -2.04
CA THR A 35 19.42 -3.07 -2.96
C THR A 35 19.59 -2.48 -4.35
N GLU A 36 20.45 -3.08 -5.17
CA GLU A 36 20.50 -2.77 -6.59
C GLU A 36 19.25 -3.31 -7.30
N ASN A 37 18.81 -2.58 -8.32
CA ASN A 37 17.71 -3.05 -9.16
C ASN A 37 18.24 -4.19 -10.06
N ILE A 38 17.49 -5.29 -10.14
CA ILE A 38 17.89 -6.50 -10.90
C ILE A 38 18.01 -6.22 -12.40
N GLU A 39 17.18 -5.32 -12.93
CA GLU A 39 17.17 -5.00 -14.37
C GLU A 39 18.23 -3.93 -14.74
N ASN A 40 18.58 -3.08 -13.81
CA ASN A 40 19.59 -2.03 -14.01
C ASN A 40 20.31 -1.74 -12.71
N THR A 41 21.52 -2.27 -12.56
CA THR A 41 22.35 -2.15 -11.35
C THR A 41 22.78 -0.72 -11.02
N ALA A 42 22.62 0.24 -11.95
CA ALA A 42 22.81 1.66 -11.67
C ALA A 42 21.65 2.29 -10.90
N MET A 43 20.54 1.58 -10.76
CA MET A 43 19.33 2.00 -10.05
C MET A 43 19.16 1.22 -8.76
N LYS A 44 18.40 1.79 -7.83
CA LYS A 44 18.22 1.25 -6.49
C LYS A 44 16.78 0.87 -6.23
N ASN A 45 16.64 -0.09 -5.31
CA ASN A 45 15.37 -0.39 -4.66
C ASN A 45 15.51 -0.10 -3.17
N LEU A 46 14.54 0.58 -2.58
CA LEU A 46 14.47 0.82 -1.14
C LEU A 46 13.29 0.07 -0.54
N TYR A 47 13.48 -0.40 0.69
CA TYR A 47 12.43 -1.02 1.49
C TYR A 47 12.31 -0.26 2.81
N PHE A 48 11.14 0.34 3.03
CA PHE A 48 10.79 0.98 4.29
C PHE A 48 9.77 0.13 5.03
N GLY A 49 9.74 0.26 6.36
CA GLY A 49 8.78 -0.44 7.19
C GLY A 49 8.82 0.00 8.64
N ASP A 50 8.24 -0.83 9.51
CA ASP A 50 8.38 -0.72 10.94
C ASP A 50 9.79 -1.16 11.40
N ASN A 51 10.04 -1.15 12.71
CA ASN A 51 11.37 -1.50 13.25
C ASN A 51 11.85 -2.89 12.86
N GLU A 52 10.94 -3.86 12.74
CA GLU A 52 11.22 -5.27 12.48
C GLU A 52 11.09 -5.68 11.01
N GLY A 53 10.52 -4.83 10.15
CA GLY A 53 10.23 -5.17 8.75
C GLY A 53 9.08 -6.16 8.61
N ASN A 54 8.06 -6.04 9.45
CA ASN A 54 6.91 -6.95 9.43
C ASN A 54 6.06 -6.81 8.17
N ALA A 55 5.47 -7.92 7.72
CA ALA A 55 4.44 -7.88 6.67
C ALA A 55 3.30 -6.95 7.10
N GLY A 56 2.77 -6.16 6.15
CA GLY A 56 1.75 -5.16 6.44
C GLY A 56 2.30 -3.80 6.89
N THR A 57 3.62 -3.63 6.93
CA THR A 57 4.26 -2.35 7.23
C THR A 57 5.12 -1.83 6.09
N LEU A 58 5.35 -2.65 5.06
CA LEU A 58 6.39 -2.46 4.06
C LEU A 58 5.96 -1.54 2.91
N LEU A 59 6.80 -0.56 2.60
CA LEU A 59 6.77 0.22 1.36
C LEU A 59 8.02 -0.12 0.54
N SER A 60 7.81 -0.76 -0.62
CA SER A 60 8.85 -1.06 -1.59
C SER A 60 8.92 0.05 -2.64
N VAL A 61 10.13 0.50 -2.96
CA VAL A 61 10.36 1.60 -3.89
C VAL A 61 11.33 1.17 -4.96
N ILE A 62 10.94 1.33 -6.22
CA ILE A 62 11.76 1.03 -7.39
C ILE A 62 12.19 2.34 -8.04
N GLU A 63 13.50 2.54 -8.17
CA GLU A 63 14.03 3.66 -8.95
C GLU A 63 13.89 3.38 -10.45
N VAL A 64 13.48 4.39 -11.21
CA VAL A 64 13.36 4.33 -12.68
C VAL A 64 14.11 5.50 -13.34
N ALA A 65 14.67 5.27 -14.53
CA ALA A 65 15.53 6.22 -15.20
C ALA A 65 14.86 7.57 -15.56
N ASN A 66 13.56 7.55 -15.81
CA ASN A 66 12.82 8.71 -16.28
C ASN A 66 11.54 8.91 -15.48
N PRO A 67 11.12 10.18 -15.28
CA PRO A 67 9.83 10.45 -14.67
C PRO A 67 8.69 9.80 -15.46
N LEU A 68 7.88 8.99 -14.77
CA LEU A 68 6.67 8.44 -15.36
C LEU A 68 5.54 9.46 -15.16
N PHE A 69 5.13 10.11 -16.23
CA PHE A 69 3.92 10.93 -16.22
C PHE A 69 2.72 10.04 -16.57
N VAL A 70 1.93 9.71 -15.55
CA VAL A 70 0.74 8.91 -15.73
C VAL A 70 -0.48 9.82 -15.71
N LYS A 71 -1.38 9.63 -16.67
CA LYS A 71 -2.71 10.24 -16.56
C LYS A 71 -3.46 9.54 -15.43
N TYR A 72 -4.20 10.28 -14.64
CA TYR A 72 -5.22 9.67 -13.79
C TYR A 72 -6.18 8.92 -14.69
N THR A 73 -6.22 7.63 -14.57
CA THR A 73 -7.09 6.75 -15.33
C THR A 73 -7.98 5.99 -14.36
N THR A 74 -8.94 5.29 -14.89
CA THR A 74 -9.47 4.10 -14.25
C THR A 74 -8.44 2.99 -14.37
N ASP A 75 -8.59 1.93 -13.58
CA ASP A 75 -7.70 0.76 -13.57
C ASP A 75 -6.32 1.08 -12.99
N GLU A 76 -6.34 1.69 -11.82
CA GLU A 76 -5.14 2.06 -11.07
C GLU A 76 -5.32 1.86 -9.56
N ILE A 77 -4.21 1.67 -8.87
CA ILE A 77 -4.16 1.88 -7.43
C ILE A 77 -4.11 3.41 -7.22
N TYR A 78 -5.24 3.97 -6.80
CA TYR A 78 -5.44 5.41 -6.68
C TYR A 78 -4.67 6.01 -5.51
N ALA A 79 -4.68 5.32 -4.37
CA ALA A 79 -4.04 5.76 -3.15
C ALA A 79 -3.71 4.58 -2.23
N TYR A 80 -2.81 4.78 -1.31
CA TYR A 80 -2.58 3.89 -0.18
C TYR A 80 -2.58 4.66 1.12
N SER A 81 -2.72 3.94 2.22
CA SER A 81 -2.76 4.56 3.55
C SER A 81 -1.61 4.07 4.41
N LEU A 82 -1.16 4.93 5.31
CA LEU A 82 -0.17 4.68 6.34
C LEU A 82 -0.83 4.86 7.70
N ARG A 83 -0.68 3.88 8.60
CA ARG A 83 -1.39 3.83 9.88
C ARG A 83 -0.60 4.52 10.97
N VAL A 84 -1.28 5.39 11.71
CA VAL A 84 -0.78 6.02 12.92
C VAL A 84 -1.63 5.60 14.12
N PRO A 85 -1.09 5.57 15.35
CA PRO A 85 -1.79 4.98 16.51
C PRO A 85 -3.12 5.63 16.85
N THR A 86 -3.23 6.96 16.78
CA THR A 86 -4.38 7.71 17.30
C THR A 86 -4.81 8.85 16.40
N ASP A 87 -6.02 9.37 16.62
CA ASP A 87 -6.49 10.62 16.00
C ASP A 87 -5.56 11.80 16.36
N TYR A 88 -5.00 11.81 17.56
CA TYR A 88 -4.04 12.84 17.97
C TYR A 88 -2.74 12.78 17.13
N SER A 89 -2.32 11.60 16.71
CA SER A 89 -1.17 11.45 15.79
C SER A 89 -1.39 12.16 14.46
N LEU A 90 -2.62 12.17 13.93
CA LEU A 90 -2.95 12.95 12.72
C LEU A 90 -2.72 14.46 12.95
N TYR A 91 -3.06 14.97 14.14
CA TYR A 91 -2.82 16.37 14.48
C TYR A 91 -1.31 16.66 14.57
N VAL A 92 -0.54 15.79 15.19
CA VAL A 92 0.94 15.92 15.25
C VAL A 92 1.54 15.96 13.84
N PHE A 93 1.09 15.10 12.93
CA PHE A 93 1.54 15.13 11.54
C PHE A 93 1.11 16.40 10.79
N LYS A 94 -0.06 16.98 11.09
CA LYS A 94 -0.44 18.28 10.52
C LYS A 94 0.55 19.38 10.91
N LEU A 95 0.90 19.48 12.19
CA LEU A 95 1.90 20.46 12.67
C LEU A 95 3.25 20.22 11.96
N ARG A 96 3.68 18.99 11.86
CA ARG A 96 4.91 18.60 11.17
C ARG A 96 4.88 18.96 9.68
N PHE A 97 3.77 18.76 9.01
CA PHE A 97 3.58 19.12 7.60
C PHE A 97 3.60 20.64 7.41
N ASP A 98 2.99 21.41 8.31
CA ASP A 98 3.05 22.88 8.30
C ASP A 98 4.51 23.37 8.43
N GLU A 99 5.28 22.82 9.38
CA GLU A 99 6.70 23.17 9.58
C GLU A 99 7.57 22.82 8.35
N MET A 100 7.25 21.73 7.66
CA MET A 100 8.02 21.24 6.52
C MET A 100 7.44 21.67 5.15
N ASN A 101 6.39 22.50 5.14
CA ASN A 101 5.69 22.97 3.93
C ASN A 101 5.16 21.82 3.06
N ILE A 102 4.67 20.73 3.66
CA ILE A 102 4.02 19.63 2.98
C ILE A 102 2.54 19.93 2.79
N LYS A 103 2.05 19.75 1.57
CA LYS A 103 0.63 19.95 1.25
C LYS A 103 -0.22 18.79 1.75
N TYR A 104 -1.28 19.12 2.45
CA TYR A 104 -2.29 18.17 2.91
C TYR A 104 -3.69 18.76 2.79
N ASP A 105 -4.71 17.91 2.82
CA ASP A 105 -6.11 18.31 2.76
C ASP A 105 -6.77 18.23 4.16
N THR A 106 -8.04 18.54 4.24
CA THR A 106 -8.80 18.39 5.49
C THR A 106 -8.95 16.94 5.87
N VAL A 107 -9.00 16.65 7.19
CA VAL A 107 -9.27 15.30 7.69
C VAL A 107 -10.65 14.83 7.19
N ILE A 108 -10.67 13.64 6.64
CA ILE A 108 -11.87 12.95 6.14
C ILE A 108 -12.13 11.65 6.91
N LYS A 109 -13.18 10.93 6.54
CA LYS A 109 -13.42 9.57 7.03
C LYS A 109 -13.29 8.56 5.89
N LEU A 110 -12.43 7.55 6.09
CA LEU A 110 -12.35 6.36 5.26
C LEU A 110 -12.94 5.19 6.05
N ASN A 111 -14.06 4.66 5.59
CA ASN A 111 -14.77 3.56 6.29
C ASN A 111 -14.95 3.83 7.80
N GLY A 112 -15.34 5.07 8.14
CA GLY A 112 -15.58 5.50 9.53
C GLY A 112 -14.35 5.95 10.33
N LYS A 113 -13.13 5.71 9.87
CA LYS A 113 -11.87 6.09 10.53
C LYS A 113 -11.37 7.44 10.03
N HIS A 114 -10.82 8.26 10.91
CA HIS A 114 -10.25 9.54 10.52
C HIS A 114 -8.97 9.34 9.70
N ALA A 115 -8.85 10.09 8.62
CA ALA A 115 -7.71 10.05 7.73
C ALA A 115 -7.33 11.46 7.25
N LEU A 116 -6.04 11.73 7.22
CA LEU A 116 -5.45 12.97 6.71
C LEU A 116 -4.86 12.71 5.32
N PRO A 117 -5.50 13.21 4.25
CA PRO A 117 -4.94 13.12 2.91
C PRO A 117 -3.75 14.06 2.76
N PHE A 118 -2.68 13.57 2.12
CA PHE A 118 -1.55 14.40 1.72
C PHE A 118 -0.97 13.90 0.39
N TYR A 119 -0.03 14.67 -0.17
CA TYR A 119 0.66 14.28 -1.40
C TYR A 119 2.13 14.07 -1.12
N ASP A 120 2.66 12.93 -1.53
CA ASP A 120 4.08 12.62 -1.37
C ASP A 120 4.97 13.46 -2.32
N CYS A 121 6.27 13.25 -2.25
CA CYS A 121 7.24 14.00 -3.06
C CYS A 121 7.07 13.79 -4.57
N ASP A 122 6.43 12.73 -5.01
CA ASP A 122 6.13 12.43 -6.41
C ASP A 122 4.67 12.75 -6.79
N GLY A 123 3.89 13.33 -5.87
CA GLY A 123 2.51 13.74 -6.08
C GLY A 123 1.49 12.61 -5.97
N ARG A 124 1.82 11.48 -5.35
CA ARG A 124 0.84 10.43 -5.04
C ARG A 124 -0.06 10.86 -3.91
N CYS A 125 -1.32 10.50 -4.01
CA CYS A 125 -2.26 10.62 -2.90
C CYS A 125 -1.96 9.54 -1.87
N VAL A 126 -1.68 9.96 -0.64
CA VAL A 126 -1.44 9.08 0.52
C VAL A 126 -2.32 9.54 1.66
N TYR A 127 -2.85 8.61 2.42
CA TYR A 127 -3.62 8.91 3.61
C TYR A 127 -2.83 8.52 4.87
N LEU A 128 -2.70 9.43 5.84
CA LEU A 128 -2.44 8.99 7.22
C LEU A 128 -3.78 8.63 7.83
N ILE A 129 -3.95 7.37 8.23
CA ILE A 129 -5.19 6.88 8.83
C ILE A 129 -4.98 6.54 10.30
N SER A 130 -5.90 7.02 11.14
CA SER A 130 -5.90 6.69 12.56
C SER A 130 -6.30 5.25 12.81
N ASP A 131 -5.53 4.57 13.64
CA ASP A 131 -5.80 3.20 14.07
C ASP A 131 -6.53 3.15 15.41
N GLU A 132 -6.88 4.31 15.95
CA GLU A 132 -7.65 4.42 17.20
C GLU A 132 -8.95 3.61 17.07
N HIS A 133 -9.18 2.74 18.03
CA HIS A 133 -10.30 1.79 18.03
C HIS A 133 -10.28 0.72 16.90
N ASN A 134 -9.15 0.55 16.19
CA ASN A 134 -9.03 -0.51 15.21
C ASN A 134 -9.21 -1.89 15.85
N LYS A 135 -9.93 -2.77 15.13
CA LYS A 135 -10.08 -4.19 15.49
C LYS A 135 -9.59 -5.01 14.32
N GLY A 136 -8.64 -5.89 14.57
CA GLY A 136 -8.04 -6.74 13.54
C GLY A 136 -6.52 -6.68 13.57
N ILE A 137 -5.89 -6.64 12.41
CA ILE A 137 -4.43 -6.67 12.29
C ILE A 137 -3.78 -5.54 13.10
N PRO A 138 -2.88 -5.85 14.06
CA PRO A 138 -2.25 -4.84 14.91
C PRO A 138 -1.32 -3.92 14.13
N LEU A 139 -0.88 -2.85 14.77
CA LEU A 139 0.25 -2.02 14.31
C LEU A 139 1.57 -2.79 14.49
N GLY A 140 2.58 -2.39 13.72
CA GLY A 140 3.96 -2.86 13.86
C GLY A 140 4.70 -2.21 15.02
N GLU A 141 6.01 -2.38 15.05
CA GLU A 141 6.89 -1.98 16.14
C GLU A 141 7.55 -0.60 15.85
N PRO A 142 7.59 0.30 16.82
CA PRO A 142 8.22 1.60 16.64
C PRO A 142 9.73 1.50 16.51
N ASP A 143 10.33 2.44 15.78
CA ASP A 143 11.76 2.60 15.63
C ASP A 143 12.29 3.66 16.62
N ASP A 144 13.18 3.25 17.52
CA ASP A 144 13.76 4.13 18.54
C ASP A 144 14.65 5.25 17.95
N ASP A 145 15.16 5.05 16.74
CA ASP A 145 16.00 6.01 16.02
C ASP A 145 15.19 6.97 15.14
N SER A 146 13.85 6.85 15.11
CA SER A 146 12.99 7.73 14.33
C SER A 146 12.99 9.15 14.87
N ASN A 147 12.84 10.12 13.95
CA ASN A 147 12.65 11.53 14.32
C ASN A 147 11.18 11.89 14.62
N VAL A 148 10.31 10.88 14.73
CA VAL A 148 8.92 10.97 15.19
C VAL A 148 8.81 10.21 16.51
N ASP A 149 8.15 10.81 17.50
CA ASP A 149 7.91 10.16 18.78
C ASP A 149 7.21 8.80 18.59
N ALA A 150 7.68 7.76 19.30
CA ALA A 150 7.21 6.39 19.17
C ALA A 150 5.68 6.24 19.23
N ILE A 151 5.01 7.04 20.05
CA ILE A 151 3.56 7.04 20.21
C ILE A 151 2.79 7.65 19.02
N HIS A 152 3.50 8.23 18.06
CA HIS A 152 2.91 8.89 16.88
C HIS A 152 3.45 8.34 15.55
N GLN A 153 4.40 7.40 15.58
CA GLN A 153 5.02 6.85 14.38
C GLN A 153 4.01 6.18 13.45
N ILE A 154 4.35 6.17 12.18
CA ILE A 154 3.68 5.36 11.17
C ILE A 154 4.14 3.92 11.37
N LEU A 155 3.22 3.03 11.72
CA LEU A 155 3.51 1.66 12.12
C LEU A 155 2.78 0.60 11.27
N GLY A 156 2.38 0.94 10.05
CA GLY A 156 1.76 -0.03 9.15
C GLY A 156 1.14 0.57 7.92
N LEU A 157 0.81 -0.30 6.99
CA LEU A 157 -0.05 0.01 5.85
C LEU A 157 -1.51 -0.03 6.28
N GLY A 158 -2.27 0.95 5.80
CA GLY A 158 -3.71 0.97 5.91
C GLY A 158 -4.38 0.63 4.57
N PRO A 159 -5.67 0.93 4.43
CA PRO A 159 -6.42 0.64 3.23
C PRO A 159 -5.73 1.08 1.95
N VAL A 160 -5.74 0.22 0.94
CA VAL A 160 -5.32 0.54 -0.42
C VAL A 160 -6.58 0.79 -1.25
N LEU A 161 -6.66 1.95 -1.90
CA LEU A 161 -7.81 2.35 -2.70
C LEU A 161 -7.54 2.12 -4.19
N ILE A 162 -8.34 1.26 -4.81
CA ILE A 162 -8.30 0.92 -6.24
C ILE A 162 -9.45 1.62 -6.95
N ASN A 163 -9.13 2.33 -8.03
CA ASN A 163 -10.12 2.88 -8.96
C ASN A 163 -10.20 1.98 -10.20
N ALA A 164 -11.26 1.19 -10.31
CA ALA A 164 -11.45 0.24 -11.38
C ALA A 164 -12.54 0.70 -12.38
N SER A 165 -12.29 0.59 -13.67
CA SER A 165 -13.29 0.86 -14.72
C SER A 165 -14.47 -0.12 -14.65
N ASN A 166 -14.20 -1.33 -14.22
CA ASN A 166 -15.21 -2.35 -13.94
C ASN A 166 -15.00 -2.94 -12.53
N ARG A 167 -15.63 -2.28 -11.55
CA ARG A 167 -15.55 -2.69 -10.15
C ARG A 167 -15.92 -4.15 -9.92
N LEU A 168 -16.89 -4.69 -10.66
CA LEU A 168 -17.34 -6.06 -10.50
C LEU A 168 -16.22 -7.08 -10.81
N LEU A 169 -15.42 -6.82 -11.84
CA LEU A 169 -14.30 -7.71 -12.20
C LEU A 169 -13.25 -7.72 -11.09
N THR A 170 -12.78 -6.56 -10.64
CA THR A 170 -11.81 -6.46 -9.54
C THR A 170 -12.36 -7.08 -8.25
N SER A 171 -13.63 -6.79 -7.89
CA SER A 171 -14.28 -7.39 -6.71
C SER A 171 -14.37 -8.91 -6.80
N SER A 172 -14.59 -9.46 -8.00
CA SER A 172 -14.61 -10.92 -8.21
C SER A 172 -13.22 -11.55 -7.97
N ILE A 173 -12.14 -10.87 -8.40
CA ILE A 173 -10.78 -11.32 -8.09
C ILE A 173 -10.53 -11.31 -6.58
N LEU A 174 -10.89 -10.22 -5.89
CA LEU A 174 -10.71 -10.13 -4.45
C LEU A 174 -11.46 -11.22 -3.70
N THR A 175 -12.70 -11.53 -4.10
CA THR A 175 -13.55 -12.48 -3.36
C THR A 175 -13.35 -13.93 -3.78
N GLN A 176 -13.20 -14.21 -5.08
CA GLN A 176 -13.18 -15.59 -5.59
C GLN A 176 -11.76 -16.15 -5.77
N VAL A 177 -10.78 -15.29 -5.98
CA VAL A 177 -9.39 -15.70 -6.12
C VAL A 177 -8.61 -15.51 -4.84
N LEU A 178 -8.70 -14.32 -4.22
CA LEU A 178 -7.93 -13.98 -3.01
C LEU A 178 -8.66 -14.30 -1.70
N ASP A 179 -9.91 -14.78 -1.74
CA ASP A 179 -10.73 -15.12 -0.57
C ASP A 179 -10.99 -13.95 0.40
N LEU A 180 -10.91 -12.70 -0.08
CA LEU A 180 -11.28 -11.55 0.72
C LEU A 180 -12.81 -11.46 0.91
N LYS A 181 -13.24 -10.85 1.99
CA LYS A 181 -14.66 -10.69 2.30
C LYS A 181 -15.10 -9.26 2.06
N HIS A 182 -16.16 -9.05 1.29
CA HIS A 182 -16.85 -7.76 1.25
C HIS A 182 -17.52 -7.50 2.61
N THR A 183 -17.15 -6.41 3.29
CA THR A 183 -17.57 -6.15 4.67
C THR A 183 -18.40 -4.90 4.83
N SER A 184 -18.21 -3.89 4.00
CA SER A 184 -18.94 -2.62 4.07
C SER A 184 -18.82 -1.84 2.76
N SER A 185 -19.59 -0.75 2.68
CA SER A 185 -19.43 0.29 1.66
C SER A 185 -19.59 1.66 2.31
N TYR A 186 -18.96 2.69 1.73
CA TYR A 186 -19.05 4.05 2.21
C TYR A 186 -18.94 5.05 1.04
N GLN A 187 -19.28 6.33 1.29
CA GLN A 187 -19.12 7.39 0.32
C GLN A 187 -17.82 8.13 0.54
N LEU A 188 -17.09 8.38 -0.54
CA LEU A 188 -15.90 9.23 -0.55
C LEU A 188 -16.14 10.38 -1.53
N ALA A 189 -16.03 11.62 -1.05
CA ALA A 189 -16.38 12.83 -1.81
C ALA A 189 -15.62 12.99 -3.15
N ALA A 190 -14.48 12.29 -3.30
CA ALA A 190 -13.73 12.28 -4.56
C ALA A 190 -14.36 11.45 -5.68
N PHE A 191 -15.40 10.67 -5.39
CA PHE A 191 -16.04 9.75 -6.32
C PHE A 191 -17.57 9.82 -6.21
N ASP A 192 -18.25 9.67 -7.34
CA ASP A 192 -19.73 9.66 -7.41
C ASP A 192 -20.30 8.32 -6.92
N ASN A 193 -19.55 7.23 -7.08
CA ASN A 193 -19.97 5.90 -6.67
C ASN A 193 -19.48 5.56 -5.25
N ASP A 194 -20.19 4.63 -4.60
CA ASP A 194 -19.77 4.07 -3.31
C ASP A 194 -18.45 3.28 -3.44
N VAL A 195 -17.65 3.36 -2.39
CA VAL A 195 -16.42 2.59 -2.21
C VAL A 195 -16.76 1.30 -1.49
N GLN A 196 -16.46 0.15 -2.09
CA GLN A 196 -16.62 -1.17 -1.47
C GLN A 196 -15.36 -1.55 -0.70
N VAL A 197 -15.53 -2.12 0.49
CA VAL A 197 -14.45 -2.53 1.38
C VAL A 197 -14.33 -4.05 1.41
N PHE A 198 -13.15 -4.54 1.08
CA PHE A 198 -12.80 -5.97 1.13
C PHE A 198 -11.72 -6.18 2.18
N THR A 199 -11.91 -7.20 3.02
CA THR A 199 -10.99 -7.48 4.13
C THR A 199 -10.30 -8.82 3.98
N SER A 200 -9.03 -8.84 4.33
CA SER A 200 -8.11 -9.97 4.38
C SER A 200 -7.70 -10.26 5.83
N GLY A 201 -7.43 -11.51 6.15
CA GLY A 201 -6.96 -11.91 7.46
C GLY A 201 -7.93 -11.57 8.58
N ASP A 202 -7.40 -11.03 9.66
CA ASP A 202 -8.16 -10.59 10.83
C ASP A 202 -8.90 -9.25 10.59
N GLY A 203 -8.78 -8.67 9.40
CA GLY A 203 -9.42 -7.43 9.02
C GLY A 203 -8.81 -6.19 9.68
N GLY A 204 -9.64 -5.16 9.83
CA GLY A 204 -9.18 -3.84 10.26
C GLY A 204 -8.36 -3.12 9.20
N SER A 205 -7.82 -1.94 9.53
CA SER A 205 -7.10 -1.09 8.56
C SER A 205 -5.95 -1.79 7.85
N GLY A 206 -5.26 -2.72 8.52
CA GLY A 206 -4.13 -3.47 7.95
C GLY A 206 -4.51 -4.58 6.97
N GLY A 207 -5.82 -4.87 6.84
CA GLY A 207 -6.33 -5.92 5.95
C GLY A 207 -7.30 -5.42 4.88
N GLU A 208 -7.49 -4.11 4.72
CA GLU A 208 -8.52 -3.57 3.85
C GLU A 208 -8.01 -3.20 2.46
N ILE A 209 -8.72 -3.66 1.42
CA ILE A 209 -8.63 -3.17 0.05
C ILE A 209 -9.97 -2.54 -0.31
N HIS A 210 -9.94 -1.28 -0.70
CA HIS A 210 -11.10 -0.49 -1.06
C HIS A 210 -11.20 -0.38 -2.57
N VAL A 211 -12.37 -0.61 -3.15
CA VAL A 211 -12.60 -0.57 -4.61
C VAL A 211 -13.71 0.39 -4.93
N VAL A 212 -13.43 1.32 -5.81
CA VAL A 212 -14.41 2.26 -6.35
C VAL A 212 -14.43 2.16 -7.87
N GLN A 213 -15.56 2.47 -8.47
CA GLN A 213 -15.67 2.70 -9.91
C GLN A 213 -15.81 4.21 -10.15
N GLY A 214 -14.71 4.83 -10.54
CA GLY A 214 -14.65 6.27 -10.82
C GLY A 214 -14.45 6.57 -12.29
N ALA A 215 -14.69 7.83 -12.65
CA ALA A 215 -14.34 8.33 -13.97
C ALA A 215 -12.84 8.57 -14.11
N ALA A 216 -12.31 8.46 -15.32
CA ALA A 216 -10.95 8.86 -15.62
C ALA A 216 -10.78 10.37 -15.37
N SER A 217 -9.66 10.76 -14.79
CA SER A 217 -9.29 12.17 -14.62
C SER A 217 -8.30 12.59 -15.71
N GLU A 218 -8.43 13.83 -16.19
CA GLU A 218 -7.47 14.40 -17.15
C GLU A 218 -6.16 14.88 -16.48
N LYS A 219 -6.08 14.88 -15.15
CA LYS A 219 -4.88 15.30 -14.44
C LYS A 219 -3.76 14.29 -14.62
N LYS A 220 -2.54 14.77 -14.81
CA LYS A 220 -1.33 13.94 -14.85
C LYS A 220 -0.67 13.96 -13.48
N ARG A 221 -0.11 12.84 -13.09
CA ARG A 221 0.77 12.73 -11.92
C ARG A 221 2.13 12.17 -12.31
N ALA A 222 3.15 12.42 -11.49
CA ALA A 222 4.53 12.09 -11.82
C ALA A 222 4.93 10.63 -11.54
N ALA A 223 4.08 9.83 -10.89
CA ALA A 223 4.45 8.46 -10.55
C ALA A 223 3.24 7.58 -10.20
N ASN A 224 3.42 6.26 -10.36
CA ASN A 224 2.42 5.24 -10.08
C ASN A 224 2.65 4.54 -8.74
N ILE A 225 1.57 3.99 -8.23
CA ILE A 225 1.57 2.87 -7.29
C ILE A 225 1.45 1.61 -8.17
N GLU A 226 2.52 0.80 -8.21
CA GLU A 226 2.64 -0.29 -9.18
C GLU A 226 1.83 -1.51 -8.79
N GLN A 227 1.87 -1.87 -7.50
CA GLN A 227 1.22 -3.10 -7.02
C GLN A 227 0.89 -3.04 -5.53
N VAL A 228 -0.05 -3.89 -5.14
CA VAL A 228 -0.40 -4.18 -3.76
C VAL A 228 -0.11 -5.64 -3.43
N GLY A 229 0.68 -5.85 -2.40
CA GLY A 229 1.01 -7.16 -1.86
C GLY A 229 0.06 -7.59 -0.74
N VAL A 230 -0.35 -8.85 -0.78
CA VAL A 230 -1.16 -9.50 0.25
C VAL A 230 -0.33 -10.60 0.90
N SER A 231 -0.36 -10.67 2.22
CA SER A 231 0.44 -11.61 3.02
C SER A 231 -0.18 -13.01 3.04
N VAL A 232 0.65 -14.02 2.82
CA VAL A 232 0.29 -15.45 2.87
C VAL A 232 1.39 -16.26 3.52
N THR A 233 1.09 -17.49 3.95
CA THR A 233 2.13 -18.46 4.32
C THR A 233 2.76 -19.10 3.08
N GLU A 234 3.94 -19.69 3.21
CA GLU A 234 4.61 -20.33 2.08
C GLU A 234 3.77 -21.49 1.50
N GLU A 235 3.13 -22.28 2.34
CA GLU A 235 2.25 -23.36 1.91
C GLU A 235 1.07 -22.84 1.08
N VAL A 236 0.45 -21.78 1.58
CA VAL A 236 -0.69 -21.12 0.93
C VAL A 236 -0.29 -20.47 -0.40
N LEU A 237 0.95 -19.98 -0.54
CA LEU A 237 1.46 -19.40 -1.78
C LEU A 237 1.42 -20.42 -2.95
N PHE A 238 1.82 -21.68 -2.71
CA PHE A 238 1.75 -22.74 -3.71
C PHE A 238 0.30 -23.09 -4.08
N ASP A 239 -0.61 -23.04 -3.12
CA ASP A 239 -2.02 -23.30 -3.40
C ASP A 239 -2.67 -22.19 -4.22
N TYR A 240 -2.27 -20.92 -3.98
CA TYR A 240 -2.71 -19.80 -4.82
C TYR A 240 -2.18 -19.91 -6.24
N LYS A 241 -0.93 -20.38 -6.46
CA LYS A 241 -0.42 -20.65 -7.80
C LYS A 241 -1.32 -21.63 -8.55
N LYS A 242 -1.66 -22.77 -7.94
CA LYS A 242 -2.58 -23.75 -8.51
C LYS A 242 -3.97 -23.19 -8.81
N ARG A 243 -4.47 -22.32 -7.89
CA ARG A 243 -5.77 -21.67 -8.10
C ARG A 243 -5.73 -20.74 -9.32
N LEU A 244 -4.71 -19.89 -9.45
CA LEU A 244 -4.54 -19.00 -10.60
C LEU A 244 -4.47 -19.81 -11.92
N GLU A 245 -3.73 -20.91 -11.94
CA GLU A 245 -3.67 -21.84 -13.06
C GLU A 245 -5.05 -22.42 -13.39
N SER A 246 -5.81 -22.86 -12.36
CA SER A 246 -7.12 -23.50 -12.55
C SER A 246 -8.20 -22.56 -13.12
N VAL A 247 -8.06 -21.25 -12.89
CA VAL A 247 -8.97 -20.22 -13.42
C VAL A 247 -8.39 -19.47 -14.63
N ASN A 248 -7.26 -19.95 -15.17
CA ASN A 248 -6.55 -19.38 -16.32
C ASN A 248 -6.18 -17.90 -16.16
N ILE A 249 -5.78 -17.46 -14.95
CA ILE A 249 -5.26 -16.12 -14.73
C ILE A 249 -3.74 -16.15 -14.98
N PRO A 250 -3.23 -15.34 -15.93
CA PRO A 250 -1.78 -15.22 -16.16
C PRO A 250 -1.08 -14.70 -14.91
N HIS A 251 -0.01 -15.38 -14.53
CA HIS A 251 0.77 -15.04 -13.33
C HIS A 251 2.27 -15.30 -13.57
N SER A 252 3.12 -14.76 -12.69
CA SER A 252 4.54 -15.08 -12.68
C SER A 252 4.79 -16.49 -12.12
N GLU A 253 6.00 -17.01 -12.30
CA GLU A 253 6.50 -18.06 -11.43
C GLU A 253 6.69 -17.52 -9.99
N ILE A 254 6.74 -18.44 -9.02
CA ILE A 254 7.13 -18.08 -7.65
C ILE A 254 8.61 -17.66 -7.69
N SER A 255 8.89 -16.45 -7.31
CA SER A 255 10.24 -15.88 -7.27
C SER A 255 10.67 -15.64 -5.83
N ASP A 256 11.96 -15.85 -5.58
CA ASP A 256 12.62 -15.49 -4.33
C ASP A 256 13.22 -14.08 -4.48
N ARG A 257 12.73 -13.15 -3.65
CA ARG A 257 13.20 -11.75 -3.60
C ARG A 257 14.33 -11.54 -2.59
N LYS A 258 14.98 -12.60 -2.14
CA LYS A 258 15.96 -12.69 -1.04
C LYS A 258 15.33 -12.56 0.35
N PHE A 259 14.35 -11.67 0.52
CA PHE A 259 13.71 -11.39 1.81
C PHE A 259 12.37 -12.09 1.97
N TYR A 260 11.70 -12.43 0.88
CA TYR A 260 10.43 -13.16 0.84
C TYR A 260 10.20 -13.81 -0.53
N LYS A 261 9.38 -14.84 -0.54
CA LYS A 261 8.92 -15.47 -1.79
C LYS A 261 7.62 -14.83 -2.24
N THR A 262 7.45 -14.73 -3.56
CA THR A 262 6.29 -14.03 -4.12
C THR A 262 5.84 -14.59 -5.45
N ILE A 263 4.55 -14.39 -5.76
CA ILE A 263 3.93 -14.56 -7.07
C ILE A 263 3.08 -13.31 -7.35
N PHE A 264 3.13 -12.79 -8.56
CA PHE A 264 2.27 -11.68 -8.97
C PHE A 264 1.38 -12.05 -10.15
N PHE A 265 0.25 -11.39 -10.23
CA PHE A 265 -0.71 -11.51 -11.33
C PHE A 265 -1.44 -10.18 -11.54
N LYS A 266 -2.09 -10.05 -12.70
CA LYS A 266 -2.95 -8.91 -13.01
C LYS A 266 -4.40 -9.35 -12.98
N ASP A 267 -5.26 -8.50 -12.41
CA ASP A 267 -6.69 -8.67 -12.59
C ASP A 267 -7.12 -8.30 -14.02
N PRO A 268 -8.38 -8.56 -14.42
CA PRO A 268 -8.85 -8.21 -15.77
C PRO A 268 -8.84 -6.71 -16.08
N CYS A 269 -8.77 -5.85 -15.07
CA CYS A 269 -8.63 -4.41 -15.20
C CYS A 269 -7.17 -3.95 -15.29
N GLY A 270 -6.20 -4.86 -15.11
CA GLY A 270 -4.77 -4.56 -15.17
C GLY A 270 -4.12 -4.20 -13.83
N ILE A 271 -4.87 -4.24 -12.72
CA ILE A 271 -4.33 -4.03 -11.37
C ILE A 271 -3.40 -5.18 -11.00
N VAL A 272 -2.20 -4.85 -10.54
CA VAL A 272 -1.20 -5.84 -10.14
C VAL A 272 -1.37 -6.19 -8.67
N PHE A 273 -1.63 -7.45 -8.41
CA PHE A 273 -1.63 -8.07 -7.08
C PHE A 273 -0.41 -8.95 -6.90
N GLU A 274 0.16 -8.91 -5.71
CA GLU A 274 1.27 -9.77 -5.32
C GLU A 274 0.91 -10.56 -4.06
N LEU A 275 1.19 -11.85 -4.05
CA LEU A 275 1.06 -12.70 -2.87
C LEU A 275 2.45 -13.00 -2.35
N SER A 276 2.74 -12.64 -1.11
CA SER A 276 4.08 -12.66 -0.56
C SER A 276 4.13 -13.32 0.82
N THR A 277 5.19 -14.10 1.04
CA THR A 277 5.43 -14.76 2.33
C THR A 277 6.01 -13.78 3.36
N LYS A 278 6.01 -14.18 4.63
CA LYS A 278 6.61 -13.38 5.71
C LYS A 278 8.01 -12.92 5.31
N PRO A 279 8.32 -11.61 5.44
CA PRO A 279 9.62 -11.07 5.12
C PRO A 279 10.66 -11.41 6.20
N ASP A 280 11.94 -11.48 5.79
CA ASP A 280 13.09 -11.56 6.68
C ASP A 280 14.20 -10.66 6.14
N PHE A 281 14.38 -9.49 6.73
CA PHE A 281 15.40 -8.52 6.35
C PHE A 281 16.73 -8.69 7.08
N ASN A 282 16.84 -9.71 7.94
CA ASN A 282 18.08 -10.04 8.65
C ASN A 282 19.03 -10.95 7.83
N LEU A 283 18.62 -11.34 6.64
CA LEU A 283 19.37 -12.17 5.68
C LEU A 283 20.40 -11.37 4.87
#